data_32ec0eb56a33288394a8b5f27cb10ec5
#
_entry.id   32ec0eb56a33288394a8b5f27cb10ec5
#
_cell.length_a   1.000
_cell.length_b   1.000
_cell.length_c   1.000
_cell.angle_alpha   90.00
_cell.angle_beta   90.00
_cell.angle_gamma   90.00
#
_symmetry.space_group_name_H-M   'P 1'
#
loop_
_entity.id
_entity.type
_entity.pdbx_description
1 polymer ?
#
loop_
_entity_poly.entity_id
_entity_poly.type
_entity_poly.pdbx_seq_one_letter_code
_entity_poly.pdbx_strand_id
1 'polypeptide(L)'
;MCQNKCDIVATLEHGRLVRVEADSKSPRGRVCPRGKKSPEIVYSEKRILHPLIRCGEKGEGRFRRATWDEALTFASRGFLDIIRKHGPQALASYYGGSGLEDSMRENAGLFRVFGSPNDMGPGSICNTSSCVFTPMTTYGVTEAMLVKDIGHSEIIFCWGKNPKTDSGPLSAYRAILEAKKRGAKLVVIDPCRAGMGEMADMWVPIIPGSDGALAMAMTKLILERHLYDEGFVKNYTRGFEAYESYLKTLSADQFSRYCGIPVQMIEELTRLFVSTEKISLFSYTGLEYQLSGVQNNRAIQILWVITGKVDVEGGIYISGTEIPTRKLAPKQEIMPVGAEKYPVFYGLTGWGQFMEFPNAVLHDVPYPVRGLLIRAASPAISYPEQKLWRQVYKKLDFMVVLDRFMTEDAKYADVVLPAATLWENDSFCEYPGGIRLREQIIGPVGEAKADLFIYQQLAEYMGKPDAFPKNKEELYERAFKGRESLLERLKEHPEGIVFENKRTYRKYETGGLRADGRKGFPTPSGKFEISSTVLEDMGYTGYPVYKDISEEPGLKGGKKGAGWIWRLPLEQSGSGPESHPCIPEPYMCFREAEAAIIQRSGGRAASTM
;
A
#
# COMPACT_ATOMS: atom_id res chain seq x y z
N MET A 1 -12.39 -7.21 -2.87
CA MET A 1 -12.69 -5.98 -3.61
C MET A 1 -11.86 -4.79 -3.13
N CYS A 2 -11.76 -4.48 -1.85
CA CYS A 2 -10.76 -3.54 -1.31
C CYS A 2 -10.56 -3.77 0.20
N GLN A 3 -9.50 -3.17 0.76
CA GLN A 3 -9.09 -3.35 2.17
C GLN A 3 -9.86 -2.46 3.17
N ASN A 4 -10.83 -1.65 2.73
CA ASN A 4 -11.48 -0.65 3.58
C ASN A 4 -12.46 -1.23 4.61
N LYS A 5 -12.78 -2.54 4.52
CA LYS A 5 -13.56 -3.27 5.53
C LYS A 5 -14.82 -2.50 5.99
N CYS A 6 -15.57 -1.98 5.01
CA CYS A 6 -16.79 -1.20 5.27
C CYS A 6 -17.91 -2.13 5.78
N ASP A 7 -18.68 -1.68 6.76
CA ASP A 7 -19.89 -2.37 7.17
C ASP A 7 -21.04 -2.01 6.22
N ILE A 8 -21.62 -3.04 5.62
CA ILE A 8 -22.57 -2.93 4.53
C ILE A 8 -23.73 -3.92 4.71
N VAL A 9 -24.88 -3.54 4.20
CA VAL A 9 -26.07 -4.39 4.13
C VAL A 9 -26.23 -4.87 2.70
N ALA A 10 -26.37 -6.17 2.54
CA ALA A 10 -26.62 -6.84 1.27
C ALA A 10 -28.11 -7.22 1.19
N THR A 11 -28.79 -6.87 0.10
CA THR A 11 -30.15 -7.32 -0.20
C THR A 11 -30.09 -8.49 -1.18
N LEU A 12 -30.76 -9.57 -0.81
CA LEU A 12 -30.91 -10.75 -1.66
C LEU A 12 -32.36 -10.87 -2.14
N GLU A 13 -32.55 -11.20 -3.41
CA GLU A 13 -33.82 -11.58 -3.99
C GLU A 13 -33.67 -12.96 -4.66
N HIS A 14 -34.45 -13.92 -4.23
CA HIS A 14 -34.35 -15.31 -4.72
C HIS A 14 -32.94 -15.89 -4.66
N GLY A 15 -32.19 -15.58 -3.58
CA GLY A 15 -30.80 -16.02 -3.40
C GLY A 15 -29.77 -15.26 -4.25
N ARG A 16 -30.18 -14.22 -4.97
CA ARG A 16 -29.31 -13.38 -5.81
C ARG A 16 -29.04 -12.05 -5.15
N LEU A 17 -27.79 -11.64 -5.07
CA LEU A 17 -27.38 -10.32 -4.57
C LEU A 17 -27.84 -9.22 -5.54
N VAL A 18 -28.76 -8.35 -5.11
CA VAL A 18 -29.32 -7.29 -5.96
C VAL A 18 -28.88 -5.88 -5.56
N ARG A 19 -28.57 -5.66 -4.29
CA ARG A 19 -28.22 -4.33 -3.79
C ARG A 19 -27.25 -4.40 -2.62
N VAL A 20 -26.36 -3.39 -2.55
CA VAL A 20 -25.41 -3.21 -1.46
C VAL A 20 -25.47 -1.76 -0.99
N GLU A 21 -25.71 -1.56 0.30
CA GLU A 21 -25.86 -0.27 0.95
C GLU A 21 -24.94 -0.14 2.17
N ALA A 22 -24.80 1.08 2.67
CA ALA A 22 -24.14 1.28 3.96
C ALA A 22 -25.00 0.74 5.11
N ASP A 23 -24.40 0.07 6.07
CA ASP A 23 -25.09 -0.27 7.31
C ASP A 23 -25.26 1.00 8.15
N SER A 24 -26.51 1.49 8.23
CA SER A 24 -26.83 2.72 8.98
C SER A 24 -26.72 2.56 10.50
N LYS A 25 -26.70 1.31 11.00
CA LYS A 25 -26.60 1.00 12.43
C LYS A 25 -25.14 0.92 12.90
N SER A 26 -24.20 0.76 11.97
CA SER A 26 -22.78 0.66 12.29
C SER A 26 -22.08 2.02 12.18
N PRO A 27 -21.23 2.40 13.14
CA PRO A 27 -20.37 3.58 13.03
C PRO A 27 -19.39 3.48 11.85
N ARG A 28 -19.17 2.28 11.32
CA ARG A 28 -18.35 1.98 10.14
C ARG A 28 -19.18 1.81 8.87
N GLY A 29 -20.50 2.03 8.96
CA GLY A 29 -21.45 1.89 7.87
C GLY A 29 -21.17 2.88 6.75
N ARG A 30 -20.67 2.39 5.62
CA ARG A 30 -20.36 3.19 4.43
C ARG A 30 -20.27 2.30 3.20
N VAL A 31 -20.54 2.88 2.05
CA VAL A 31 -20.37 2.20 0.76
C VAL A 31 -19.94 3.22 -0.30
N CYS A 32 -18.88 2.92 -1.02
CA CYS A 32 -18.43 3.71 -2.17
C CYS A 32 -19.15 3.26 -3.46
N PRO A 33 -19.05 4.02 -4.57
CA PRO A 33 -19.63 3.60 -5.85
C PRO A 33 -19.22 2.19 -6.29
N ARG A 34 -17.95 1.80 -6.06
CA ARG A 34 -17.45 0.44 -6.36
C ARG A 34 -18.17 -0.64 -5.51
N GLY A 35 -18.39 -0.35 -4.22
CA GLY A 35 -19.14 -1.26 -3.34
C GLY A 35 -20.58 -1.43 -3.80
N LYS A 36 -21.25 -0.34 -4.19
CA LYS A 36 -22.63 -0.38 -4.72
C LYS A 36 -22.74 -1.21 -6.01
N LYS A 37 -21.69 -1.19 -6.83
CA LYS A 37 -21.61 -1.93 -8.11
C LYS A 37 -21.15 -3.37 -7.95
N SER A 38 -20.98 -3.88 -6.72
CA SER A 38 -20.56 -5.29 -6.52
C SER A 38 -21.49 -6.32 -7.15
N PRO A 39 -22.85 -6.19 -7.16
CA PRO A 39 -23.70 -7.13 -7.86
C PRO A 39 -23.37 -7.26 -9.35
N GLU A 40 -23.05 -6.15 -10.03
CA GLU A 40 -22.67 -6.14 -11.44
C GLU A 40 -21.34 -6.88 -11.68
N ILE A 41 -20.42 -6.82 -10.71
CA ILE A 41 -19.14 -7.57 -10.75
C ILE A 41 -19.40 -9.07 -10.54
N VAL A 42 -20.23 -9.42 -9.57
CA VAL A 42 -20.57 -10.81 -9.23
C VAL A 42 -21.20 -11.53 -10.40
N TYR A 43 -22.14 -10.87 -11.08
CA TYR A 43 -22.90 -11.47 -12.18
C TYR A 43 -22.50 -11.00 -13.57
N SER A 44 -21.29 -10.47 -13.70
CA SER A 44 -20.76 -10.05 -15.01
C SER A 44 -20.66 -11.23 -15.96
N GLU A 45 -21.14 -11.09 -17.17
CA GLU A 45 -21.01 -12.09 -18.25
C GLU A 45 -19.54 -12.36 -18.62
N LYS A 46 -18.63 -11.45 -18.24
CA LYS A 46 -17.18 -11.59 -18.47
C LYS A 46 -16.47 -12.40 -17.39
N ARG A 47 -17.19 -12.88 -16.36
CA ARG A 47 -16.58 -13.71 -15.32
C ARG A 47 -16.15 -15.06 -15.88
N ILE A 48 -14.99 -15.52 -15.41
CA ILE A 48 -14.53 -16.90 -15.60
C ILE A 48 -15.36 -17.77 -14.67
N LEU A 49 -16.12 -18.69 -15.26
CA LEU A 49 -17.07 -19.55 -14.54
C LEU A 49 -16.54 -20.96 -14.31
N HIS A 50 -15.53 -21.37 -15.04
CA HIS A 50 -14.97 -22.73 -15.05
C HIS A 50 -13.45 -22.66 -15.13
N PRO A 51 -12.73 -23.70 -14.66
CA PRO A 51 -11.30 -23.82 -14.94
C PRO A 51 -11.03 -23.86 -16.44
N LEU A 52 -9.94 -23.22 -16.86
CA LEU A 52 -9.55 -23.10 -18.26
C LEU A 52 -8.11 -23.59 -18.44
N ILE A 53 -7.87 -24.40 -19.47
CA ILE A 53 -6.54 -24.85 -19.91
C ILE A 53 -6.26 -24.27 -21.28
N ARG A 54 -5.08 -23.70 -21.46
CA ARG A 54 -4.65 -23.10 -22.72
C ARG A 54 -4.57 -24.15 -23.84
N CYS A 55 -5.08 -23.81 -25.02
CA CYS A 55 -5.03 -24.64 -26.22
C CYS A 55 -4.42 -23.92 -27.44
N GLY A 56 -3.88 -22.70 -27.24
CA GLY A 56 -3.17 -21.91 -28.25
C GLY A 56 -1.80 -21.45 -27.76
N GLU A 57 -1.16 -20.53 -28.48
CA GLU A 57 0.11 -19.94 -28.07
C GLU A 57 -0.10 -18.99 -26.86
N LYS A 58 0.96 -18.80 -26.06
CA LYS A 58 0.94 -17.85 -24.93
C LYS A 58 0.66 -16.43 -25.42
N GLY A 59 -0.39 -15.83 -24.89
CA GLY A 59 -0.83 -14.48 -25.25
C GLY A 59 -1.95 -14.41 -26.29
N GLU A 60 -2.32 -15.50 -26.95
CA GLU A 60 -3.48 -15.55 -27.86
C GLU A 60 -4.82 -15.52 -27.13
N GLY A 61 -4.84 -15.94 -25.87
CA GLY A 61 -6.07 -16.00 -25.08
C GLY A 61 -7.02 -17.12 -25.50
N ARG A 62 -6.52 -18.17 -26.16
CA ARG A 62 -7.31 -19.34 -26.55
C ARG A 62 -7.25 -20.41 -25.48
N PHE A 63 -8.42 -20.72 -24.91
CA PHE A 63 -8.58 -21.69 -23.82
C PHE A 63 -9.72 -22.65 -24.12
N ARG A 64 -9.63 -23.84 -23.56
CA ARG A 64 -10.74 -24.79 -23.45
C ARG A 64 -11.19 -24.90 -22.01
N ARG A 65 -12.46 -25.19 -21.80
CA ARG A 65 -12.98 -25.55 -20.48
C ARG A 65 -12.35 -26.86 -20.02
N ALA A 66 -12.10 -26.94 -18.71
CA ALA A 66 -11.62 -28.12 -18.01
C ALA A 66 -12.45 -28.37 -16.76
N THR A 67 -12.40 -29.57 -16.22
CA THR A 67 -12.87 -29.86 -14.86
C THR A 67 -11.84 -29.37 -13.86
N TRP A 68 -12.25 -29.20 -12.60
CA TRP A 68 -11.30 -28.86 -11.52
C TRP A 68 -10.19 -29.90 -11.37
N ASP A 69 -10.55 -31.20 -11.42
CA ASP A 69 -9.56 -32.28 -11.31
C ASP A 69 -8.53 -32.24 -12.45
N GLU A 70 -8.99 -32.06 -13.67
CA GLU A 70 -8.12 -31.94 -14.84
C GLU A 70 -7.18 -30.71 -14.72
N ALA A 71 -7.73 -29.55 -14.34
CA ALA A 71 -6.97 -28.32 -14.23
C ALA A 71 -5.94 -28.38 -13.09
N LEU A 72 -6.32 -28.91 -11.92
CA LEU A 72 -5.44 -29.09 -10.76
C LEU A 72 -4.35 -30.13 -11.05
N THR A 73 -4.68 -31.25 -11.67
CA THR A 73 -3.70 -32.26 -12.10
C THR A 73 -2.68 -31.67 -13.07
N PHE A 74 -3.14 -30.89 -14.05
CA PHE A 74 -2.26 -30.26 -15.03
C PHE A 74 -1.39 -29.19 -14.40
N ALA A 75 -1.97 -28.34 -13.55
CA ALA A 75 -1.25 -27.27 -12.85
C ALA A 75 -0.18 -27.84 -11.89
N SER A 76 -0.54 -28.83 -11.08
CA SER A 76 0.36 -29.46 -10.12
C SER A 76 1.54 -30.15 -10.82
N ARG A 77 1.28 -30.87 -11.90
CA ARG A 77 2.33 -31.49 -12.72
C ARG A 77 3.29 -30.45 -13.27
N GLY A 78 2.77 -29.35 -13.84
CA GLY A 78 3.61 -28.28 -14.38
C GLY A 78 4.56 -27.69 -13.33
N PHE A 79 4.07 -27.40 -12.12
CA PHE A 79 4.92 -26.89 -11.04
C PHE A 79 5.90 -27.94 -10.48
N LEU A 80 5.47 -29.18 -10.29
CA LEU A 80 6.34 -30.26 -9.83
C LEU A 80 7.46 -30.57 -10.83
N ASP A 81 7.19 -30.47 -12.14
CA ASP A 81 8.20 -30.64 -13.18
C ASP A 81 9.28 -29.56 -13.09
N ILE A 82 8.90 -28.32 -12.80
CA ILE A 82 9.85 -27.22 -12.57
C ILE A 82 10.69 -27.47 -11.32
N ILE A 83 10.05 -27.88 -10.20
CA ILE A 83 10.78 -28.22 -8.97
C ILE A 83 11.81 -29.32 -9.22
N ARG A 84 11.43 -30.36 -9.95
CA ARG A 84 12.34 -31.48 -10.27
C ARG A 84 13.52 -31.07 -11.14
N LYS A 85 13.32 -30.17 -12.09
CA LYS A 85 14.36 -29.74 -13.04
C LYS A 85 15.27 -28.63 -12.51
N HIS A 86 14.73 -27.71 -11.72
CA HIS A 86 15.40 -26.44 -11.39
C HIS A 86 15.42 -26.14 -9.88
N GLY A 87 14.78 -26.96 -9.06
CA GLY A 87 14.59 -26.73 -7.63
C GLY A 87 13.42 -25.79 -7.32
N PRO A 88 13.00 -25.74 -6.06
CA PRO A 88 11.81 -24.97 -5.64
C PRO A 88 11.99 -23.45 -5.83
N GLN A 89 13.21 -22.93 -5.81
CA GLN A 89 13.50 -21.50 -6.05
C GLN A 89 13.12 -21.05 -7.48
N ALA A 90 12.94 -21.99 -8.40
CA ALA A 90 12.48 -21.66 -9.75
C ALA A 90 10.98 -21.34 -9.86
N LEU A 91 10.24 -21.44 -8.75
CA LEU A 91 8.84 -21.04 -8.64
C LEU A 91 8.72 -19.68 -7.94
N ALA A 92 7.72 -18.89 -8.37
CA ALA A 92 7.35 -17.63 -7.72
C ALA A 92 5.83 -17.51 -7.58
N SER A 93 5.39 -16.91 -6.47
CA SER A 93 4.00 -16.48 -6.24
C SER A 93 3.92 -14.96 -6.28
N TYR A 94 2.92 -14.43 -6.99
CA TYR A 94 2.58 -13.01 -6.95
C TYR A 94 1.12 -12.81 -6.57
N TYR A 95 0.86 -11.93 -5.62
CA TYR A 95 -0.51 -11.59 -5.19
C TYR A 95 -0.79 -10.10 -5.28
N GLY A 96 -2.01 -9.73 -5.67
CA GLY A 96 -2.47 -8.35 -5.71
C GLY A 96 -2.95 -7.83 -4.36
N GLY A 97 -2.83 -6.53 -4.15
CA GLY A 97 -3.23 -5.88 -2.90
C GLY A 97 -4.73 -6.01 -2.56
N SER A 98 -5.60 -6.14 -3.56
CA SER A 98 -7.04 -6.30 -3.34
C SER A 98 -7.46 -7.72 -2.92
N GLY A 99 -6.57 -8.70 -3.07
CA GLY A 99 -6.79 -10.08 -2.66
C GLY A 99 -6.35 -10.40 -1.23
N LEU A 100 -5.95 -9.40 -0.45
CA LEU A 100 -5.55 -9.56 0.95
C LEU A 100 -6.80 -9.63 1.84
N GLU A 101 -7.48 -10.76 1.82
CA GLU A 101 -8.39 -11.14 2.90
C GLU A 101 -7.56 -11.52 4.12
N ASP A 102 -8.12 -11.30 5.32
CA ASP A 102 -7.35 -11.62 6.55
C ASP A 102 -7.04 -13.11 6.62
N SER A 103 -7.92 -13.98 6.10
CA SER A 103 -7.67 -15.41 5.91
C SER A 103 -6.49 -15.75 4.99
N MET A 104 -6.09 -14.84 4.11
CA MET A 104 -4.96 -15.03 3.19
C MET A 104 -3.65 -14.40 3.68
N ARG A 105 -3.68 -13.56 4.71
CA ARG A 105 -2.47 -12.88 5.22
C ARG A 105 -1.40 -13.85 5.69
N GLU A 106 -1.82 -14.88 6.43
CA GLU A 106 -0.92 -15.90 6.98
C GLU A 106 -0.59 -16.98 5.95
N ASN A 107 -1.36 -17.04 4.86
CA ASN A 107 -1.26 -18.06 3.81
C ASN A 107 -0.81 -17.46 2.45
N ALA A 108 -0.16 -16.29 2.44
CA ALA A 108 0.43 -15.73 1.23
C ALA A 108 1.58 -16.62 0.74
N GLY A 109 1.70 -16.80 -0.58
CA GLY A 109 2.78 -17.54 -1.19
C GLY A 109 2.62 -19.06 -1.14
N LEU A 110 1.82 -19.62 -2.05
CA LEU A 110 1.63 -21.06 -2.20
C LEU A 110 2.96 -21.86 -2.15
N PHE A 111 3.99 -21.38 -2.82
CA PHE A 111 5.24 -22.14 -3.00
C PHE A 111 6.19 -22.10 -1.81
N ARG A 112 5.91 -21.32 -0.76
CA ARG A 112 6.69 -21.35 0.49
C ARG A 112 6.72 -22.72 1.12
N VAL A 113 5.59 -23.43 1.13
CA VAL A 113 5.49 -24.79 1.71
C VAL A 113 6.27 -25.83 0.91
N PHE A 114 6.71 -25.49 -0.29
CA PHE A 114 7.58 -26.31 -1.15
C PHE A 114 9.04 -25.85 -1.13
N GLY A 115 9.37 -24.81 -0.35
CA GLY A 115 10.73 -24.31 -0.21
C GLY A 115 11.12 -23.18 -1.17
N SER A 116 10.17 -22.59 -1.91
CA SER A 116 10.48 -21.41 -2.70
C SER A 116 10.61 -20.17 -1.80
N PRO A 117 11.66 -19.35 -1.99
CA PRO A 117 11.80 -18.08 -1.29
C PRO A 117 11.02 -16.94 -1.98
N ASN A 118 10.50 -17.16 -3.21
CA ASN A 118 9.98 -16.12 -4.08
C ASN A 118 8.49 -15.83 -3.84
N ASP A 119 8.20 -15.27 -2.66
CA ASP A 119 6.89 -14.69 -2.35
C ASP A 119 6.94 -13.20 -2.64
N MET A 120 6.08 -12.72 -3.54
CA MET A 120 6.13 -11.38 -4.11
C MET A 120 4.75 -10.73 -4.12
N GLY A 121 4.73 -9.41 -4.13
CA GLY A 121 3.49 -8.66 -4.14
C GLY A 121 3.67 -7.21 -4.55
N PRO A 122 2.60 -6.40 -4.49
CA PRO A 122 2.62 -5.02 -4.96
C PRO A 122 3.54 -4.10 -4.14
N GLY A 123 4.01 -4.53 -2.96
CA GLY A 123 4.97 -3.78 -2.16
C GLY A 123 6.23 -3.35 -2.90
N SER A 124 6.57 -4.05 -4.00
CA SER A 124 7.69 -3.69 -4.89
C SER A 124 7.58 -2.30 -5.52
N ILE A 125 6.36 -1.81 -5.74
CA ILE A 125 6.08 -0.50 -6.36
C ILE A 125 4.93 0.25 -5.67
N CYS A 126 4.47 -0.21 -4.51
CA CYS A 126 3.37 0.39 -3.78
C CYS A 126 3.88 1.11 -2.52
N ASN A 127 3.03 1.31 -1.58
CA ASN A 127 3.17 2.10 -0.35
C ASN A 127 4.24 1.61 0.67
N THR A 128 5.25 0.87 0.25
CA THR A 128 6.26 0.31 1.17
C THR A 128 7.10 1.39 1.84
N SER A 129 7.38 2.50 1.15
CA SER A 129 8.16 3.61 1.73
C SER A 129 7.45 4.27 2.91
N SER A 130 6.15 4.56 2.84
CA SER A 130 5.40 5.17 3.94
C SER A 130 4.83 4.17 4.93
N CYS A 131 4.43 2.97 4.47
CA CYS A 131 3.78 1.98 5.35
C CYS A 131 4.76 1.10 6.13
N VAL A 132 5.95 0.85 5.58
CA VAL A 132 6.93 -0.07 6.17
C VAL A 132 8.25 0.63 6.46
N PHE A 133 8.94 1.15 5.44
CA PHE A 133 10.32 1.63 5.61
C PHE A 133 10.42 2.80 6.57
N THR A 134 9.65 3.86 6.32
CA THR A 134 9.69 5.05 7.19
C THR A 134 9.32 4.72 8.63
N PRO A 135 8.15 4.16 8.95
CA PRO A 135 7.78 3.96 10.34
C PRO A 135 8.63 2.90 11.05
N MET A 136 9.13 1.89 10.33
CA MET A 136 10.00 0.89 10.93
C MET A 136 11.43 1.37 11.17
N THR A 137 11.95 2.26 10.32
CA THR A 137 13.28 2.84 10.47
C THR A 137 13.31 4.11 11.33
N THR A 138 12.17 4.52 11.88
CA THR A 138 12.03 5.69 12.78
C THR A 138 11.40 5.32 14.11
N TYR A 139 10.17 4.80 14.11
CA TYR A 139 9.40 4.44 15.32
C TYR A 139 9.56 2.97 15.76
N GLY A 140 9.99 2.08 14.86
CA GLY A 140 10.01 0.62 15.08
C GLY A 140 8.65 -0.05 14.92
N VAL A 141 7.66 0.61 14.34
CA VAL A 141 6.29 0.11 14.10
C VAL A 141 5.93 0.17 12.62
N THR A 142 4.77 -0.36 12.23
CA THR A 142 4.23 -0.18 10.87
C THR A 142 3.25 0.99 10.82
N GLU A 143 2.97 1.53 9.65
CA GLU A 143 2.02 2.64 9.46
C GLU A 143 0.61 2.32 10.00
N ALA A 144 0.20 1.06 9.93
CA ALA A 144 -1.09 0.63 10.48
C ALA A 144 -1.25 0.93 11.98
N MET A 145 -0.14 1.07 12.71
CA MET A 145 -0.11 1.43 14.12
C MET A 145 -0.05 2.94 14.35
N LEU A 146 0.22 3.76 13.33
CA LEU A 146 0.25 5.23 13.40
C LEU A 146 -1.13 5.80 13.06
N VAL A 147 -1.97 5.92 14.04
CA VAL A 147 -3.37 6.35 13.90
C VAL A 147 -3.47 7.87 13.98
N LYS A 148 -4.18 8.48 13.03
CA LYS A 148 -4.46 9.91 13.00
C LYS A 148 -5.63 10.21 13.94
N ASP A 149 -5.41 11.01 14.98
CA ASP A 149 -6.45 11.35 15.95
C ASP A 149 -7.25 12.59 15.54
N ILE A 150 -7.91 12.50 14.37
CA ILE A 150 -8.64 13.61 13.72
C ILE A 150 -9.73 14.18 14.61
N GLY A 151 -10.32 13.33 15.46
CA GLY A 151 -11.39 13.75 16.39
C GLY A 151 -11.01 14.92 17.29
N HIS A 152 -9.74 15.03 17.62
CA HIS A 152 -9.19 16.04 18.53
C HIS A 152 -8.19 17.00 17.85
N SER A 153 -7.95 16.85 16.53
CA SER A 153 -7.00 17.69 15.82
C SER A 153 -7.51 19.13 15.66
N GLU A 154 -6.63 20.09 15.87
CA GLU A 154 -6.85 21.52 15.62
C GLU A 154 -6.35 21.90 14.21
N ILE A 155 -5.32 21.18 13.71
CA ILE A 155 -4.81 21.33 12.36
C ILE A 155 -4.66 19.95 11.73
N ILE A 156 -5.01 19.85 10.46
CA ILE A 156 -4.90 18.63 9.67
C ILE A 156 -4.04 18.92 8.45
N PHE A 157 -2.96 18.17 8.30
CA PHE A 157 -2.12 18.20 7.11
C PHE A 157 -2.50 17.06 6.16
N CYS A 158 -2.85 17.41 4.92
CA CYS A 158 -2.88 16.50 3.78
C CYS A 158 -1.64 16.75 2.94
N TRP A 159 -0.63 15.90 3.05
CA TRP A 159 0.64 16.03 2.38
C TRP A 159 0.84 14.90 1.36
N GLY A 160 0.74 15.24 0.07
CA GLY A 160 0.76 14.21 -0.99
C GLY A 160 -0.37 13.19 -0.89
N LYS A 161 -1.51 13.59 -0.31
CA LYS A 161 -2.68 12.75 -0.08
C LYS A 161 -3.98 13.52 -0.32
N ASN A 162 -4.86 12.98 -1.16
CA ASN A 162 -6.15 13.58 -1.48
C ASN A 162 -7.34 12.66 -1.12
N PRO A 163 -7.77 12.63 0.16
CA PRO A 163 -8.85 11.74 0.62
C PRO A 163 -10.21 11.94 -0.08
N LYS A 164 -10.42 13.07 -0.75
CA LYS A 164 -11.66 13.35 -1.51
C LYS A 164 -11.70 12.56 -2.81
N THR A 165 -10.56 12.35 -3.48
CA THR A 165 -10.49 11.78 -4.82
C THR A 165 -9.78 10.43 -4.89
N ASP A 166 -8.96 10.09 -3.90
CA ASP A 166 -8.27 8.81 -3.87
C ASP A 166 -9.22 7.64 -3.55
N SER A 167 -8.74 6.43 -3.74
CA SER A 167 -9.47 5.22 -3.40
C SER A 167 -9.43 4.89 -1.90
N GLY A 168 -8.91 5.80 -1.10
CA GLY A 168 -8.81 5.66 0.34
C GLY A 168 -10.18 5.61 1.04
N PRO A 169 -10.19 5.37 2.35
CA PRO A 169 -11.44 5.25 3.08
C PRO A 169 -12.19 6.58 3.05
N LEU A 170 -13.42 6.57 2.54
CA LEU A 170 -14.34 7.70 2.63
C LEU A 170 -14.48 8.23 4.08
N SER A 171 -14.13 7.42 5.07
CA SER A 171 -14.05 7.81 6.47
C SER A 171 -13.05 8.93 6.73
N ALA A 172 -11.89 8.92 6.08
CA ALA A 172 -10.88 9.97 6.26
C ALA A 172 -11.42 11.31 5.77
N TYR A 173 -12.01 11.34 4.56
CA TYR A 173 -12.63 12.54 4.01
C TYR A 173 -13.74 13.09 4.93
N ARG A 174 -14.66 12.23 5.37
CA ARG A 174 -15.74 12.63 6.29
C ARG A 174 -15.22 13.12 7.63
N ALA A 175 -14.22 12.44 8.22
CA ALA A 175 -13.62 12.86 9.47
C ALA A 175 -12.96 14.24 9.37
N ILE A 176 -12.31 14.54 8.24
CA ILE A 176 -11.75 15.87 7.97
C ILE A 176 -12.86 16.92 7.87
N LEU A 177 -13.98 16.62 7.17
CA LEU A 177 -15.12 17.54 7.10
C LEU A 177 -15.70 17.83 8.48
N GLU A 178 -15.88 16.82 9.31
CA GLU A 178 -16.38 17.00 10.69
C GLU A 178 -15.38 17.78 11.57
N ALA A 179 -14.07 17.57 11.39
CA ALA A 179 -13.05 18.35 12.08
C ALA A 179 -13.08 19.83 11.64
N LYS A 180 -13.23 20.12 10.34
CA LYS A 180 -13.40 21.50 9.84
C LYS A 180 -14.65 22.16 10.43
N LYS A 181 -15.78 21.47 10.57
CA LYS A 181 -16.99 22.00 11.22
C LYS A 181 -16.74 22.38 12.70
N ARG A 182 -15.81 21.70 13.38
CA ARG A 182 -15.38 22.04 14.74
C ARG A 182 -14.36 23.18 14.81
N GLY A 183 -13.91 23.72 13.65
CA GLY A 183 -12.94 24.81 13.55
C GLY A 183 -11.51 24.37 13.26
N ALA A 184 -11.26 23.08 13.02
CA ALA A 184 -9.93 22.62 12.63
C ALA A 184 -9.50 23.20 11.27
N LYS A 185 -8.25 23.66 11.18
CA LYS A 185 -7.65 24.16 9.92
C LYS A 185 -7.15 23.01 9.07
N LEU A 186 -7.33 23.13 7.76
CA LEU A 186 -6.84 22.18 6.77
C LEU A 186 -5.67 22.79 5.99
N VAL A 187 -4.50 22.19 6.09
CA VAL A 187 -3.32 22.49 5.27
C VAL A 187 -3.18 21.40 4.21
N VAL A 188 -3.06 21.79 2.96
CA VAL A 188 -2.86 20.84 1.85
C VAL A 188 -1.56 21.18 1.13
N ILE A 189 -0.63 20.24 1.14
CA ILE A 189 0.65 20.32 0.43
C ILE A 189 0.56 19.35 -0.75
N ASP A 190 0.33 19.91 -1.92
CA ASP A 190 0.05 19.15 -3.15
C ASP A 190 0.31 20.07 -4.36
N PRO A 191 0.92 19.58 -5.45
CA PRO A 191 1.11 20.38 -6.66
C PRO A 191 -0.19 20.85 -7.28
N CYS A 192 -1.30 20.12 -7.07
CA CYS A 192 -2.63 20.45 -7.60
C CYS A 192 -3.55 20.98 -6.50
N ARG A 193 -4.24 22.11 -6.79
CA ARG A 193 -5.26 22.66 -5.88
C ARG A 193 -6.58 21.87 -5.90
N ALA A 194 -6.72 20.84 -6.72
CA ALA A 194 -7.94 20.04 -6.86
C ALA A 194 -8.28 19.21 -5.60
N GLY A 195 -9.54 18.84 -5.46
CA GLY A 195 -10.01 17.95 -4.41
C GLY A 195 -9.89 18.54 -3.00
N MET A 196 -8.95 18.07 -2.18
CA MET A 196 -8.73 18.62 -0.83
C MET A 196 -8.16 20.03 -0.88
N GLY A 197 -7.36 20.36 -1.89
CA GLY A 197 -6.77 21.68 -2.08
C GLY A 197 -7.82 22.80 -2.27
N GLU A 198 -8.98 22.49 -2.86
CA GLU A 198 -10.10 23.45 -3.00
C GLU A 198 -10.72 23.84 -1.65
N MET A 199 -10.56 22.97 -0.64
CA MET A 199 -11.14 23.14 0.70
C MET A 199 -10.10 23.57 1.73
N ALA A 200 -8.84 23.70 1.32
CA ALA A 200 -7.73 24.05 2.19
C ALA A 200 -7.87 25.49 2.75
N ASP A 201 -7.57 25.64 4.02
CA ASP A 201 -7.37 26.95 4.63
C ASP A 201 -5.99 27.52 4.25
N MET A 202 -5.02 26.61 3.98
CA MET A 202 -3.72 26.92 3.38
C MET A 202 -3.36 25.85 2.36
N TRP A 203 -3.15 26.25 1.10
CA TRP A 203 -2.63 25.38 0.05
C TRP A 203 -1.19 25.74 -0.29
N VAL A 204 -0.31 24.72 -0.31
CA VAL A 204 1.13 24.88 -0.57
C VAL A 204 1.48 24.12 -1.87
N PRO A 205 1.71 24.82 -2.99
CA PRO A 205 2.04 24.24 -4.28
C PRO A 205 3.50 23.80 -4.34
N ILE A 206 3.75 22.51 -4.10
CA ILE A 206 5.10 21.96 -4.02
C ILE A 206 5.54 21.35 -5.37
N ILE A 207 6.84 21.43 -5.67
CA ILE A 207 7.44 20.66 -6.76
C ILE A 207 7.39 19.15 -6.39
N PRO A 208 6.80 18.27 -7.24
CA PRO A 208 6.75 16.85 -6.95
C PRO A 208 8.11 16.25 -6.63
N GLY A 209 8.21 15.47 -5.55
CA GLY A 209 9.45 14.82 -5.11
C GLY A 209 10.34 15.66 -4.20
N SER A 210 10.03 16.94 -3.99
CA SER A 210 10.81 17.83 -3.10
C SER A 210 10.24 17.96 -1.69
N ASP A 211 9.32 17.11 -1.32
CA ASP A 211 8.63 17.12 -0.02
C ASP A 211 9.59 17.06 1.16
N GLY A 212 10.66 16.26 1.04
CA GLY A 212 11.73 16.21 2.03
C GLY A 212 12.46 17.54 2.20
N ALA A 213 12.67 18.30 1.12
CA ALA A 213 13.29 19.62 1.20
C ALA A 213 12.43 20.60 1.98
N LEU A 214 11.11 20.61 1.77
CA LEU A 214 10.19 21.45 2.54
C LEU A 214 10.20 21.07 4.04
N ALA A 215 10.14 19.76 4.35
CA ALA A 215 10.19 19.28 5.72
C ALA A 215 11.52 19.65 6.41
N MET A 216 12.65 19.53 5.70
CA MET A 216 13.97 19.93 6.20
C MET A 216 14.08 21.43 6.40
N ALA A 217 13.50 22.25 5.50
CA ALA A 217 13.45 23.70 5.65
C ALA A 217 12.69 24.11 6.92
N MET A 218 11.51 23.53 7.13
CA MET A 218 10.73 23.77 8.35
C MET A 218 11.49 23.29 9.59
N THR A 219 12.12 22.12 9.54
CA THR A 219 12.95 21.60 10.64
C THR A 219 14.08 22.56 10.97
N LYS A 220 14.82 23.05 9.96
CA LYS A 220 15.90 24.03 10.14
C LYS A 220 15.41 25.29 10.86
N LEU A 221 14.28 25.86 10.42
CA LEU A 221 13.68 27.04 11.07
C LEU A 221 13.28 26.78 12.53
N ILE A 222 12.74 25.59 12.81
CA ILE A 222 12.37 25.15 14.16
C ILE A 222 13.62 25.05 15.05
N LEU A 223 14.71 24.48 14.55
CA LEU A 223 15.98 24.36 15.28
C LEU A 223 16.62 25.74 15.54
N GLU A 224 16.72 26.59 14.54
CA GLU A 224 17.30 27.95 14.65
C GLU A 224 16.53 28.83 15.63
N ARG A 225 15.22 28.62 15.79
CA ARG A 225 14.35 29.37 16.68
C ARG A 225 14.06 28.67 18.02
N HIS A 226 14.70 27.54 18.29
CA HIS A 226 14.50 26.72 19.51
C HIS A 226 13.00 26.37 19.75
N LEU A 227 12.25 26.01 18.68
CA LEU A 227 10.82 25.71 18.74
C LEU A 227 10.53 24.20 18.79
N TYR A 228 11.50 23.38 19.15
CA TYR A 228 11.35 21.92 19.30
C TYR A 228 11.23 21.53 20.78
N ASP A 229 10.75 20.33 21.05
CA ASP A 229 10.69 19.74 22.40
C ASP A 229 12.09 19.23 22.80
N GLU A 230 12.88 20.07 23.50
CA GLU A 230 14.23 19.73 23.96
C GLU A 230 14.23 18.49 24.87
N GLY A 231 13.22 18.35 25.72
CA GLY A 231 13.09 17.22 26.63
C GLY A 231 12.88 15.92 25.89
N PHE A 232 12.00 15.93 24.91
CA PHE A 232 11.77 14.77 24.04
C PHE A 232 13.02 14.43 23.22
N VAL A 233 13.59 15.41 22.55
CA VAL A 233 14.77 15.21 21.69
C VAL A 233 15.92 14.60 22.48
N LYS A 234 16.25 15.13 23.64
CA LYS A 234 17.33 14.65 24.50
C LYS A 234 17.10 13.22 24.99
N ASN A 235 15.89 12.91 25.45
CA ASN A 235 15.62 11.65 26.12
C ASN A 235 15.21 10.52 25.16
N TYR A 236 14.49 10.83 24.09
CA TYR A 236 13.79 9.85 23.26
C TYR A 236 14.19 9.81 21.79
N THR A 237 15.21 10.58 21.37
CA THR A 237 15.70 10.52 19.98
C THR A 237 17.15 10.04 19.89
N ARG A 238 17.51 9.51 18.71
CA ARG A 238 18.88 9.12 18.31
C ARG A 238 19.27 9.84 17.03
N GLY A 239 20.47 10.40 16.98
CA GLY A 239 21.07 11.00 15.78
C GLY A 239 20.62 12.43 15.50
N PHE A 240 20.11 13.14 16.51
CA PHE A 240 19.67 14.53 16.38
C PHE A 240 20.81 15.47 15.99
N GLU A 241 21.95 15.40 16.68
CA GLU A 241 23.10 16.30 16.48
C GLU A 241 23.71 16.15 15.07
N ALA A 242 23.74 14.92 14.54
CA ALA A 242 24.22 14.65 13.19
C ALA A 242 23.28 15.26 12.14
N TYR A 243 21.97 15.12 12.35
CA TYR A 243 20.96 15.68 11.45
C TYR A 243 20.93 17.21 11.53
N GLU A 244 21.02 17.78 12.72
CA GLU A 244 21.15 19.23 12.91
C GLU A 244 22.38 19.80 12.19
N SER A 245 23.53 19.13 12.34
CA SER A 245 24.77 19.52 11.66
C SER A 245 24.63 19.49 10.14
N TYR A 246 23.96 18.46 9.60
CA TYR A 246 23.63 18.39 8.18
C TYR A 246 22.74 19.55 7.74
N LEU A 247 21.66 19.85 8.47
CA LEU A 247 20.75 20.95 8.12
C LEU A 247 21.43 22.32 8.15
N LYS A 248 22.44 22.53 9.00
CA LYS A 248 23.23 23.77 9.04
C LYS A 248 24.04 23.99 7.76
N THR A 249 24.36 22.93 7.00
CA THR A 249 25.08 23.05 5.71
C THR A 249 24.21 23.61 4.57
N LEU A 250 22.89 23.64 4.74
CA LEU A 250 21.92 24.06 3.72
C LEU A 250 21.30 25.41 4.08
N SER A 251 21.06 26.27 3.10
CA SER A 251 20.41 27.56 3.29
C SER A 251 18.90 27.52 3.06
N ALA A 252 18.17 28.48 3.62
CA ALA A 252 16.73 28.64 3.37
C ALA A 252 16.42 28.84 1.87
N ASP A 253 17.27 29.58 1.16
CA ASP A 253 17.12 29.82 -0.28
C ASP A 253 17.36 28.56 -1.12
N GLN A 254 18.27 27.66 -0.69
CA GLN A 254 18.43 26.36 -1.35
C GLN A 254 17.17 25.53 -1.22
N PHE A 255 16.60 25.42 -0.02
CA PHE A 255 15.34 24.70 0.19
C PHE A 255 14.19 25.30 -0.61
N SER A 256 14.07 26.64 -0.61
CA SER A 256 13.05 27.36 -1.38
C SER A 256 13.16 27.01 -2.88
N ARG A 257 14.37 27.00 -3.45
CA ARG A 257 14.59 26.60 -4.84
C ARG A 257 14.25 25.12 -5.10
N TYR A 258 14.59 24.23 -4.16
CA TYR A 258 14.31 22.80 -4.30
C TYR A 258 12.81 22.48 -4.29
N CYS A 259 12.06 23.07 -3.37
CA CYS A 259 10.63 22.79 -3.25
C CYS A 259 9.73 23.74 -4.05
N GLY A 260 10.26 24.81 -4.61
CA GLY A 260 9.50 25.82 -5.35
C GLY A 260 8.61 26.69 -4.46
N ILE A 261 8.84 26.69 -3.14
CA ILE A 261 8.03 27.42 -2.16
C ILE A 261 8.81 28.66 -1.69
N PRO A 262 8.23 29.87 -1.75
CA PRO A 262 8.88 31.07 -1.23
C PRO A 262 9.22 30.94 0.25
N VAL A 263 10.38 31.48 0.66
CA VAL A 263 10.85 31.43 2.07
C VAL A 263 9.78 31.96 3.04
N GLN A 264 9.08 33.02 2.68
CA GLN A 264 8.01 33.61 3.50
C GLN A 264 6.85 32.62 3.75
N MET A 265 6.49 31.84 2.74
CA MET A 265 5.45 30.81 2.86
C MET A 265 5.94 29.63 3.73
N ILE A 266 7.22 29.24 3.63
CA ILE A 266 7.83 28.23 4.50
C ILE A 266 7.80 28.70 5.96
N GLU A 267 8.11 29.97 6.21
CA GLU A 267 8.04 30.56 7.55
C GLU A 267 6.61 30.63 8.10
N GLU A 268 5.64 30.99 7.27
CA GLU A 268 4.22 31.02 7.66
C GLU A 268 3.72 29.61 7.99
N LEU A 269 4.04 28.63 7.14
CA LEU A 269 3.71 27.24 7.36
C LEU A 269 4.35 26.71 8.64
N THR A 270 5.62 27.06 8.90
CA THR A 270 6.32 26.66 10.12
C THR A 270 5.69 27.29 11.36
N ARG A 271 5.33 28.57 11.34
CA ARG A 271 4.62 29.24 12.45
C ARG A 271 3.27 28.56 12.73
N LEU A 272 2.51 28.23 11.69
CA LEU A 272 1.26 27.49 11.83
C LEU A 272 1.50 26.10 12.43
N PHE A 273 2.54 25.39 11.96
CA PHE A 273 2.87 24.05 12.41
C PHE A 273 3.26 23.98 13.90
N VAL A 274 3.95 24.97 14.44
CA VAL A 274 4.35 24.97 15.86
C VAL A 274 3.31 25.60 16.80
N SER A 275 2.18 26.10 16.28
CA SER A 275 1.17 26.80 17.08
C SER A 275 0.36 25.89 18.01
N THR A 276 0.37 24.57 17.77
CA THR A 276 -0.34 23.58 18.59
C THR A 276 0.34 22.21 18.49
N GLU A 277 0.14 21.35 19.49
CA GLU A 277 0.54 19.92 19.45
C GLU A 277 -0.47 19.05 18.70
N LYS A 278 -1.72 19.51 18.54
CA LYS A 278 -2.85 18.75 18.01
C LYS A 278 -2.90 18.79 16.48
N ILE A 279 -1.88 18.22 15.84
CA ILE A 279 -1.73 18.18 14.38
C ILE A 279 -1.71 16.75 13.85
N SER A 280 -2.73 16.36 13.09
CA SER A 280 -2.75 15.08 12.37
C SER A 280 -2.14 15.20 10.98
N LEU A 281 -1.47 14.13 10.54
CA LEU A 281 -0.83 14.00 9.23
C LEU A 281 -1.52 12.92 8.39
N PHE A 282 -1.99 13.29 7.21
CA PHE A 282 -2.34 12.40 6.12
C PHE A 282 -1.30 12.51 5.01
N SER A 283 -0.47 11.50 4.88
CA SER A 283 0.49 11.37 3.78
C SER A 283 0.26 10.03 3.06
N TYR A 284 0.60 9.94 1.78
CA TYR A 284 0.50 8.69 1.04
C TYR A 284 1.23 8.77 -0.31
N THR A 285 0.64 8.22 -1.37
CA THR A 285 1.23 7.96 -2.69
C THR A 285 1.91 9.15 -3.35
N GLY A 286 1.49 10.38 -3.09
CA GLY A 286 2.19 11.57 -3.59
C GLY A 286 3.65 11.69 -3.12
N LEU A 287 3.97 11.08 -1.97
CA LEU A 287 5.32 11.06 -1.41
C LEU A 287 6.12 9.80 -1.80
N GLU A 288 5.44 8.72 -2.19
CA GLU A 288 6.04 7.39 -2.32
C GLU A 288 6.64 7.13 -3.69
N TYR A 289 5.96 7.58 -4.75
CA TYR A 289 6.37 7.31 -6.12
C TYR A 289 7.41 8.32 -6.63
N GLN A 290 8.32 8.70 -5.72
CA GLN A 290 9.42 9.60 -5.97
C GLN A 290 10.75 8.89 -5.69
N LEU A 291 11.83 9.30 -6.36
CA LEU A 291 13.16 8.73 -6.16
C LEU A 291 13.62 8.79 -4.70
N SER A 292 13.25 9.86 -3.98
CA SER A 292 13.57 10.06 -2.57
C SER A 292 12.41 9.71 -1.63
N GLY A 293 11.45 8.87 -2.03
CA GLY A 293 10.21 8.62 -1.30
C GLY A 293 10.41 8.24 0.18
N VAL A 294 11.35 7.37 0.49
CA VAL A 294 11.66 6.97 1.88
C VAL A 294 12.21 8.17 2.67
N GLN A 295 13.16 8.92 2.10
CA GLN A 295 13.78 10.06 2.79
C GLN A 295 12.82 11.23 2.95
N ASN A 296 11.96 11.49 1.96
CA ASN A 296 10.89 12.50 2.07
C ASN A 296 9.95 12.18 3.24
N ASN A 297 9.46 10.94 3.30
CA ASN A 297 8.58 10.51 4.39
C ASN A 297 9.30 10.57 5.76
N ARG A 298 10.57 10.16 5.85
CA ARG A 298 11.35 10.22 7.10
C ARG A 298 11.55 11.65 7.57
N ALA A 299 11.89 12.59 6.67
CA ALA A 299 12.04 14.02 7.00
C ALA A 299 10.72 14.59 7.57
N ILE A 300 9.58 14.24 6.98
CA ILE A 300 8.27 14.65 7.48
C ILE A 300 7.99 14.05 8.87
N GLN A 301 8.27 12.78 9.10
CA GLN A 301 8.05 12.16 10.41
C GLN A 301 8.94 12.77 11.49
N ILE A 302 10.19 13.10 11.17
CA ILE A 302 11.12 13.78 12.09
C ILE A 302 10.56 15.15 12.49
N LEU A 303 10.01 15.92 11.55
CA LEU A 303 9.38 17.20 11.82
C LEU A 303 8.27 17.10 12.88
N TRP A 304 7.38 16.08 12.75
CA TRP A 304 6.32 15.83 13.74
C TRP A 304 6.87 15.45 15.11
N VAL A 305 7.87 14.61 15.13
CA VAL A 305 8.39 14.03 16.38
C VAL A 305 9.21 15.01 17.20
N ILE A 306 10.12 15.77 16.59
CA ILE A 306 10.94 16.74 17.34
C ILE A 306 10.10 17.88 17.96
N THR A 307 8.86 18.05 17.50
CA THR A 307 7.92 19.05 18.02
C THR A 307 6.84 18.44 18.94
N GLY A 308 7.04 17.22 19.43
CA GLY A 308 6.18 16.59 20.43
C GLY A 308 4.81 16.13 19.95
N LYS A 309 4.57 16.00 18.62
CA LYS A 309 3.25 15.72 18.02
C LYS A 309 2.96 14.22 17.82
N VAL A 310 3.66 13.37 18.56
CA VAL A 310 3.53 11.91 18.48
C VAL A 310 3.08 11.31 19.80
N ASP A 311 2.19 10.34 19.73
CA ASP A 311 1.51 9.68 20.83
C ASP A 311 0.83 10.66 21.79
N VAL A 312 0.22 11.69 21.21
CA VAL A 312 -0.54 12.76 21.88
C VAL A 312 -1.94 12.86 21.32
N GLU A 313 -2.86 13.44 22.12
CA GLU A 313 -4.22 13.72 21.68
C GLU A 313 -4.22 14.71 20.49
N GLY A 314 -4.98 14.40 19.45
CA GLY A 314 -5.08 15.24 18.25
C GLY A 314 -3.88 15.17 17.31
N GLY A 315 -2.82 14.44 17.68
CA GLY A 315 -1.63 14.21 16.88
C GLY A 315 -1.61 12.83 16.21
N ILE A 316 -0.42 12.25 16.09
CA ILE A 316 -0.23 10.87 15.66
C ILE A 316 -0.26 9.98 16.90
N TYR A 317 -1.30 9.16 17.03
CA TYR A 317 -1.44 8.17 18.09
C TYR A 317 -0.79 6.85 17.68
N ILE A 318 0.07 6.27 18.52
CA ILE A 318 0.62 4.94 18.29
C ILE A 318 -0.33 3.91 18.90
N SER A 319 -1.01 3.11 18.08
CA SER A 319 -1.89 2.04 18.55
C SER A 319 -1.07 0.83 19.02
N GLY A 320 -1.54 0.19 20.09
CA GLY A 320 -0.85 -0.95 20.71
C GLY A 320 0.03 -0.57 21.90
N THR A 321 0.33 -1.60 22.66
CA THR A 321 1.19 -1.60 23.87
C THR A 321 2.14 -2.78 23.79
N GLU A 322 3.22 -2.75 24.56
CA GLU A 322 4.16 -3.87 24.67
C GLU A 322 4.66 -4.39 23.32
N ILE A 323 4.99 -3.45 22.41
CA ILE A 323 5.41 -3.77 21.05
C ILE A 323 6.84 -4.31 21.06
N PRO A 324 7.09 -5.51 20.54
CA PRO A 324 8.43 -6.06 20.44
C PRO A 324 9.26 -5.33 19.39
N THR A 325 10.56 -5.16 19.65
CA THR A 325 11.48 -4.70 18.62
C THR A 325 11.54 -5.73 17.50
N ARG A 326 11.16 -5.30 16.30
CA ARG A 326 11.12 -6.19 15.14
C ARG A 326 12.53 -6.55 14.67
N LYS A 327 12.75 -7.82 14.41
CA LYS A 327 13.97 -8.32 13.77
C LYS A 327 13.83 -8.21 12.24
N LEU A 328 14.94 -7.94 11.58
CA LEU A 328 15.02 -8.04 10.13
C LEU A 328 14.83 -9.48 9.67
N ALA A 329 14.36 -9.68 8.45
CA ALA A 329 14.27 -10.99 7.85
C ALA A 329 15.67 -11.63 7.80
N PRO A 330 15.80 -12.89 8.24
CA PRO A 330 17.10 -13.57 8.29
C PRO A 330 17.63 -13.84 6.87
N LYS A 331 18.93 -13.88 6.73
CA LYS A 331 19.54 -14.42 5.50
C LYS A 331 19.14 -15.89 5.36
N GLN A 332 18.77 -16.25 4.14
CA GLN A 332 18.43 -17.62 3.75
C GLN A 332 19.56 -18.19 2.89
N GLU A 333 19.65 -19.51 2.80
CA GLU A 333 20.61 -20.18 1.91
C GLU A 333 20.40 -19.75 0.45
N ILE A 334 19.15 -19.72 0.01
CA ILE A 334 18.76 -19.17 -1.28
C ILE A 334 17.91 -17.91 -1.00
N MET A 335 18.47 -16.75 -1.36
CA MET A 335 17.79 -15.47 -1.17
C MET A 335 16.69 -15.29 -2.22
N PRO A 336 15.56 -14.63 -1.89
CA PRO A 336 14.54 -14.29 -2.88
C PRO A 336 15.11 -13.39 -4.00
N VAL A 337 14.51 -13.46 -5.17
CA VAL A 337 14.86 -12.58 -6.30
C VAL A 337 14.85 -11.12 -5.86
N GLY A 338 15.93 -10.41 -6.16
CA GLY A 338 16.13 -8.99 -5.85
C GLY A 338 16.52 -8.67 -4.40
N ALA A 339 16.58 -9.66 -3.50
CA ALA A 339 16.90 -9.41 -2.08
C ALA A 339 18.31 -8.85 -1.85
N GLU A 340 19.30 -9.29 -2.62
CA GLU A 340 20.67 -8.78 -2.52
C GLU A 340 20.81 -7.34 -3.05
N LYS A 341 20.08 -7.02 -4.10
CA LYS A 341 20.07 -5.67 -4.70
C LYS A 341 19.28 -4.68 -3.85
N TYR A 342 18.25 -5.14 -3.16
CA TYR A 342 17.37 -4.34 -2.30
C TYR A 342 17.33 -4.87 -0.86
N PRO A 343 18.46 -4.82 -0.11
CA PRO A 343 18.58 -5.46 1.20
C PRO A 343 17.64 -4.83 2.25
N VAL A 344 17.35 -3.52 2.17
CA VAL A 344 16.38 -2.85 3.05
C VAL A 344 14.98 -3.39 2.81
N PHE A 345 14.58 -3.55 1.53
CA PHE A 345 13.28 -4.11 1.18
C PHE A 345 13.13 -5.53 1.75
N TYR A 346 14.08 -6.41 1.46
CA TYR A 346 14.05 -7.77 1.96
C TYR A 346 14.09 -7.82 3.50
N GLY A 347 15.02 -7.09 4.12
CA GLY A 347 15.20 -7.08 5.56
C GLY A 347 13.94 -6.68 6.33
N LEU A 348 13.19 -5.72 5.82
CA LEU A 348 11.97 -5.22 6.47
C LEU A 348 10.70 -5.99 6.09
N THR A 349 10.64 -6.64 4.92
CA THR A 349 9.43 -7.32 4.43
C THR A 349 9.54 -8.84 4.37
N GLY A 350 10.73 -9.37 4.17
CA GLY A 350 10.98 -10.79 3.90
C GLY A 350 10.57 -11.23 2.48
N TRP A 351 10.25 -10.29 1.59
CA TRP A 351 9.73 -10.57 0.24
C TRP A 351 10.78 -10.41 -0.84
N GLY A 352 10.58 -11.13 -1.96
CA GLY A 352 11.31 -10.87 -3.20
C GLY A 352 10.86 -9.55 -3.84
N GLN A 353 11.79 -8.87 -4.53
CA GLN A 353 11.51 -7.63 -5.25
C GLN A 353 11.05 -7.95 -6.68
N PHE A 354 9.75 -7.80 -6.94
CA PHE A 354 9.15 -8.22 -8.21
C PHE A 354 9.64 -7.43 -9.43
N MET A 355 10.22 -6.24 -9.24
CA MET A 355 10.87 -5.51 -10.35
C MET A 355 12.13 -6.21 -10.90
N GLU A 356 12.73 -7.14 -10.12
CA GLU A 356 13.85 -7.97 -10.57
C GLU A 356 13.40 -9.33 -11.16
N PHE A 357 12.11 -9.64 -11.08
CA PHE A 357 11.55 -10.87 -11.65
C PHE A 357 11.85 -11.04 -13.16
N PRO A 358 11.78 -9.98 -14.01
CA PRO A 358 12.21 -10.05 -15.39
C PRO A 358 13.64 -10.53 -15.56
N ASN A 359 14.58 -10.09 -14.72
CA ASN A 359 15.98 -10.52 -14.77
C ASN A 359 16.12 -12.01 -14.44
N ALA A 360 15.36 -12.51 -13.47
CA ALA A 360 15.38 -13.93 -13.11
C ALA A 360 14.80 -14.84 -14.21
N VAL A 361 13.80 -14.35 -14.96
CA VAL A 361 13.18 -15.12 -16.04
C VAL A 361 13.97 -15.04 -17.34
N LEU A 362 14.41 -13.84 -17.73
CA LEU A 362 15.03 -13.60 -19.04
C LEU A 362 16.53 -13.88 -19.06
N HIS A 363 17.20 -13.65 -17.92
CA HIS A 363 18.67 -13.66 -17.82
C HIS A 363 19.21 -14.61 -16.74
N ASP A 364 18.34 -15.34 -16.04
CA ASP A 364 18.68 -16.30 -14.98
C ASP A 364 19.45 -15.68 -13.79
N VAL A 365 19.16 -14.40 -13.46
CA VAL A 365 19.83 -13.64 -12.39
C VAL A 365 18.85 -13.33 -11.25
N PRO A 366 19.16 -13.71 -10.03
CA PRO A 366 20.34 -14.44 -9.51
C PRO A 366 20.32 -15.94 -9.83
N TYR A 367 19.18 -16.48 -10.21
CA TYR A 367 18.94 -17.86 -10.64
C TYR A 367 17.70 -17.92 -11.55
N PRO A 368 17.53 -19.00 -12.34
CA PRO A 368 16.38 -19.11 -13.23
C PRO A 368 15.06 -19.25 -12.46
N VAL A 369 14.08 -18.38 -12.79
CA VAL A 369 12.69 -18.59 -12.42
C VAL A 369 11.90 -19.01 -13.65
N ARG A 370 11.15 -20.10 -13.53
CA ARG A 370 10.46 -20.76 -14.65
C ARG A 370 8.96 -20.91 -14.46
N GLY A 371 8.48 -20.88 -13.20
CA GLY A 371 7.06 -21.01 -12.88
C GLY A 371 6.53 -19.81 -12.10
N LEU A 372 5.31 -19.39 -12.44
CA LEU A 372 4.65 -18.25 -11.79
C LEU A 372 3.19 -18.56 -11.49
N LEU A 373 2.76 -18.26 -10.27
CA LEU A 373 1.35 -18.20 -9.91
C LEU A 373 0.98 -16.76 -9.60
N ILE A 374 -0.01 -16.22 -10.31
CA ILE A 374 -0.57 -14.88 -10.06
C ILE A 374 -1.96 -15.02 -9.45
N ARG A 375 -2.23 -14.24 -8.40
CA ARG A 375 -3.53 -14.18 -7.74
C ARG A 375 -4.02 -12.75 -7.60
N ALA A 376 -5.24 -12.49 -8.11
CA ALA A 376 -5.94 -11.21 -7.96
C ALA A 376 -5.10 -9.99 -8.38
N ALA A 377 -4.35 -10.11 -9.47
CA ALA A 377 -3.44 -9.08 -9.96
C ALA A 377 -3.26 -9.15 -11.48
N SER A 378 -2.84 -8.02 -12.06
CA SER A 378 -2.45 -7.93 -13.47
C SER A 378 -1.19 -7.07 -13.62
N PRO A 379 0.01 -7.60 -13.28
CA PRO A 379 1.29 -6.89 -13.43
C PRO A 379 1.54 -6.38 -14.85
N ALA A 380 1.16 -7.13 -15.89
CA ALA A 380 1.32 -6.69 -17.28
C ALA A 380 0.61 -5.35 -17.60
N ILE A 381 -0.36 -4.94 -16.77
CA ILE A 381 -1.07 -3.66 -16.92
C ILE A 381 -0.61 -2.64 -15.86
N SER A 382 -0.38 -3.10 -14.63
CA SER A 382 -0.13 -2.19 -13.49
C SER A 382 1.34 -1.84 -13.28
N TYR A 383 2.27 -2.59 -13.86
CA TYR A 383 3.70 -2.33 -13.79
C TYR A 383 4.20 -1.57 -15.03
N PRO A 384 5.29 -0.80 -14.93
CA PRO A 384 5.91 -0.17 -16.10
C PRO A 384 6.45 -1.21 -17.09
N GLU A 385 6.73 -0.78 -18.32
CA GLU A 385 7.33 -1.62 -19.37
C GLU A 385 6.50 -2.84 -19.78
N GLN A 386 5.25 -2.65 -20.12
CA GLN A 386 4.31 -3.73 -20.51
C GLN A 386 4.88 -4.70 -21.58
N LYS A 387 5.73 -4.20 -22.51
CA LYS A 387 6.37 -5.06 -23.52
C LYS A 387 7.32 -6.06 -22.88
N LEU A 388 8.05 -5.65 -21.84
CA LEU A 388 8.96 -6.52 -21.09
C LEU A 388 8.18 -7.63 -20.39
N TRP A 389 7.05 -7.31 -19.71
CA TRP A 389 6.21 -8.31 -19.04
C TRP A 389 5.66 -9.36 -20.00
N ARG A 390 5.27 -8.97 -21.21
CA ARG A 390 4.86 -9.92 -22.26
C ARG A 390 5.98 -10.85 -22.68
N GLN A 391 7.22 -10.39 -22.77
CA GLN A 391 8.39 -11.24 -23.04
C GLN A 391 8.65 -12.22 -21.89
N VAL A 392 8.60 -11.73 -20.66
CA VAL A 392 8.72 -12.54 -19.44
C VAL A 392 7.72 -13.69 -19.44
N TYR A 393 6.42 -13.41 -19.65
CA TYR A 393 5.39 -14.43 -19.63
C TYR A 393 5.51 -15.47 -20.75
N LYS A 394 5.95 -15.05 -21.93
CA LYS A 394 6.26 -15.98 -23.02
C LYS A 394 7.43 -16.91 -22.71
N LYS A 395 8.42 -16.43 -21.95
CA LYS A 395 9.62 -17.19 -21.58
C LYS A 395 9.40 -18.17 -20.42
N LEU A 396 8.40 -17.93 -19.56
CA LEU A 396 8.06 -18.86 -18.47
C LEU A 396 7.67 -20.25 -19.02
N ASP A 397 8.17 -21.30 -18.38
CA ASP A 397 7.78 -22.69 -18.73
C ASP A 397 6.32 -22.94 -18.34
N PHE A 398 5.88 -22.42 -17.17
CA PHE A 398 4.52 -22.65 -16.69
C PHE A 398 3.97 -21.46 -15.90
N MET A 399 2.70 -21.14 -16.13
CA MET A 399 2.03 -20.01 -15.46
C MET A 399 0.57 -20.36 -15.13
N VAL A 400 0.17 -20.08 -13.88
CA VAL A 400 -1.20 -20.22 -13.41
C VAL A 400 -1.73 -18.88 -12.93
N VAL A 401 -2.96 -18.54 -13.30
CA VAL A 401 -3.63 -17.32 -12.85
C VAL A 401 -4.93 -17.66 -12.15
N LEU A 402 -5.09 -17.13 -10.93
CA LEU A 402 -6.34 -17.16 -10.17
C LEU A 402 -7.00 -15.78 -10.29
N ASP A 403 -8.07 -15.68 -11.07
CA ASP A 403 -8.80 -14.43 -11.22
C ASP A 403 -10.28 -14.67 -11.54
N ARG A 404 -11.08 -13.66 -11.40
CA ARG A 404 -12.49 -13.63 -11.77
C ARG A 404 -12.72 -13.31 -13.24
N PHE A 405 -11.75 -12.66 -13.86
CA PHE A 405 -11.83 -12.15 -15.22
C PHE A 405 -10.60 -12.56 -16.05
N MET A 406 -10.76 -12.62 -17.34
CA MET A 406 -9.66 -12.83 -18.28
C MET A 406 -8.83 -11.54 -18.38
N THR A 407 -7.88 -11.40 -17.45
CA THR A 407 -6.92 -10.28 -17.44
C THR A 407 -5.92 -10.40 -18.59
N GLU A 408 -5.13 -9.36 -18.82
CA GLU A 408 -4.05 -9.42 -19.80
C GLU A 408 -3.03 -10.52 -19.44
N ASP A 409 -2.73 -10.68 -18.15
CA ASP A 409 -1.83 -11.73 -17.65
C ASP A 409 -2.43 -13.12 -17.86
N ALA A 410 -3.73 -13.29 -17.61
CA ALA A 410 -4.43 -14.56 -17.78
C ALA A 410 -4.34 -15.09 -19.22
N LYS A 411 -4.23 -14.24 -20.23
CA LYS A 411 -4.05 -14.65 -21.63
C LYS A 411 -2.74 -15.43 -21.87
N TYR A 412 -1.74 -15.24 -21.02
CA TYR A 412 -0.44 -15.93 -21.09
C TYR A 412 -0.40 -17.18 -20.21
N ALA A 413 -1.37 -17.39 -19.33
CA ALA A 413 -1.40 -18.51 -18.42
C ALA A 413 -1.57 -19.85 -19.17
N ASP A 414 -1.03 -20.91 -18.58
CA ASP A 414 -1.26 -22.29 -19.00
C ASP A 414 -2.58 -22.82 -18.40
N VAL A 415 -2.91 -22.32 -17.19
CA VAL A 415 -4.16 -22.62 -16.48
C VAL A 415 -4.74 -21.34 -15.89
N VAL A 416 -6.04 -21.12 -16.05
CA VAL A 416 -6.79 -20.06 -15.36
C VAL A 416 -7.85 -20.69 -14.48
N LEU A 417 -7.82 -20.35 -13.18
CA LEU A 417 -8.72 -20.90 -12.18
C LEU A 417 -9.73 -19.84 -11.73
N PRO A 418 -11.05 -20.14 -11.74
CA PRO A 418 -12.10 -19.18 -11.41
C PRO A 418 -12.13 -18.88 -9.92
N ALA A 419 -11.83 -17.62 -9.57
CA ALA A 419 -11.82 -17.13 -8.20
C ALA A 419 -13.20 -16.63 -7.76
N ALA A 420 -13.59 -16.95 -6.53
CA ALA A 420 -14.79 -16.44 -5.89
C ALA A 420 -14.66 -14.95 -5.53
N THR A 421 -15.80 -14.28 -5.39
CA THR A 421 -15.86 -12.94 -4.78
C THR A 421 -16.03 -13.05 -3.26
N LEU A 422 -15.90 -11.93 -2.57
CA LEU A 422 -16.11 -11.86 -1.12
C LEU A 422 -17.53 -12.27 -0.67
N TRP A 423 -18.51 -12.29 -1.59
CA TRP A 423 -19.89 -12.66 -1.31
C TRP A 423 -20.11 -14.18 -1.38
N GLU A 424 -19.19 -14.87 -2.01
CA GLU A 424 -19.26 -16.29 -2.35
C GLU A 424 -18.38 -17.16 -1.43
N ASN A 425 -17.77 -16.60 -0.38
CA ASN A 425 -16.90 -17.34 0.53
C ASN A 425 -16.94 -16.82 1.97
N ASP A 426 -16.64 -17.72 2.90
CA ASP A 426 -16.42 -17.40 4.30
C ASP A 426 -15.02 -16.86 4.55
N SER A 427 -14.90 -15.95 5.52
CA SER A 427 -13.65 -15.38 6.00
C SER A 427 -13.86 -14.66 7.33
N PHE A 428 -12.87 -13.94 7.81
CA PHE A 428 -13.00 -13.00 8.91
C PHE A 428 -12.41 -11.64 8.51
N CYS A 429 -12.67 -10.63 9.33
CA CYS A 429 -12.25 -9.28 9.05
C CYS A 429 -11.79 -8.60 10.35
N GLU A 430 -10.48 -8.42 10.51
CA GLU A 430 -9.91 -7.61 11.58
C GLU A 430 -9.80 -6.16 11.12
N TYR A 431 -10.14 -5.23 12.01
CA TYR A 431 -10.06 -3.79 11.77
C TYR A 431 -9.62 -3.07 13.06
N PRO A 432 -9.11 -1.84 12.98
CA PRO A 432 -8.73 -1.11 14.18
C PRO A 432 -9.86 -1.06 15.21
N GLY A 433 -9.66 -1.68 16.37
CA GLY A 433 -10.61 -1.75 17.46
C GLY A 433 -11.72 -2.81 17.31
N GLY A 434 -11.60 -3.79 16.43
CA GLY A 434 -12.60 -4.84 16.35
C GLY A 434 -12.32 -5.97 15.35
N ILE A 435 -13.18 -6.98 15.39
CA ILE A 435 -13.14 -8.14 14.51
C ILE A 435 -14.56 -8.64 14.25
N ARG A 436 -14.80 -9.20 13.07
CA ARG A 436 -16.07 -9.89 12.75
C ARG A 436 -15.81 -11.08 11.82
N LEU A 437 -16.69 -12.06 11.90
CA LEU A 437 -16.77 -13.12 10.89
C LEU A 437 -17.48 -12.54 9.65
N ARG A 438 -17.07 -13.01 8.50
CA ARG A 438 -17.71 -12.70 7.23
C ARG A 438 -18.18 -14.00 6.60
N GLU A 439 -19.46 -14.21 6.61
CA GLU A 439 -20.08 -15.40 6.08
C GLU A 439 -20.37 -15.28 4.58
N GLN A 440 -20.35 -16.40 3.91
CA GLN A 440 -20.84 -16.57 2.56
C GLN A 440 -22.33 -16.27 2.51
N ILE A 441 -22.78 -15.39 1.62
CA ILE A 441 -24.19 -15.00 1.51
C ILE A 441 -24.84 -15.42 0.20
N ILE A 442 -24.08 -15.77 -0.81
CA ILE A 442 -24.57 -16.34 -2.07
C ILE A 442 -23.75 -17.58 -2.43
N GLY A 443 -24.36 -18.51 -3.14
CA GLY A 443 -23.63 -19.64 -3.72
C GLY A 443 -22.59 -19.17 -4.72
N PRO A 444 -21.52 -19.94 -4.95
CA PRO A 444 -20.54 -19.65 -5.98
C PRO A 444 -21.18 -19.50 -7.36
N VAL A 445 -20.78 -18.47 -8.11
CA VAL A 445 -21.22 -18.28 -9.49
C VAL A 445 -20.37 -19.16 -10.40
N GLY A 446 -21.01 -20.09 -11.09
CA GLY A 446 -20.31 -21.15 -11.83
C GLY A 446 -19.60 -22.11 -10.88
N GLU A 447 -18.36 -22.43 -11.19
CA GLU A 447 -17.50 -23.32 -10.40
C GLU A 447 -16.43 -22.56 -9.60
N ALA A 448 -16.64 -21.25 -9.33
CA ALA A 448 -15.68 -20.41 -8.62
C ALA A 448 -15.41 -20.93 -7.20
N LYS A 449 -14.15 -20.84 -6.75
CA LYS A 449 -13.73 -21.21 -5.39
C LYS A 449 -12.98 -20.05 -4.72
N ALA A 450 -12.99 -20.04 -3.39
CA ALA A 450 -12.16 -19.12 -2.61
C ALA A 450 -10.67 -19.38 -2.88
N ASP A 451 -9.87 -18.32 -2.98
CA ASP A 451 -8.44 -18.39 -3.27
C ASP A 451 -7.70 -19.35 -2.33
N LEU A 452 -8.04 -19.32 -1.03
CA LEU A 452 -7.43 -20.19 -0.02
C LEU A 452 -7.69 -21.68 -0.28
N PHE A 453 -8.91 -22.01 -0.69
CA PHE A 453 -9.27 -23.41 -0.99
C PHE A 453 -8.69 -23.86 -2.34
N ILE A 454 -8.46 -22.93 -3.28
CA ILE A 454 -7.67 -23.23 -4.48
C ILE A 454 -6.22 -23.55 -4.10
N TYR A 455 -5.62 -22.79 -3.19
CA TYR A 455 -4.28 -23.05 -2.66
C TYR A 455 -4.20 -24.41 -1.96
N GLN A 456 -5.21 -24.73 -1.13
CA GLN A 456 -5.28 -26.02 -0.44
C GLN A 456 -5.29 -27.17 -1.46
N GLN A 457 -6.16 -27.11 -2.46
CA GLN A 457 -6.27 -28.16 -3.47
C GLN A 457 -4.99 -28.27 -4.32
N LEU A 458 -4.39 -27.16 -4.75
CA LEU A 458 -3.11 -27.20 -5.45
C LEU A 458 -2.00 -27.83 -4.58
N ALA A 459 -1.93 -27.47 -3.30
CA ALA A 459 -0.97 -28.05 -2.37
C ALA A 459 -1.19 -29.55 -2.17
N GLU A 460 -2.44 -29.99 -2.05
CA GLU A 460 -2.81 -31.41 -1.97
C GLU A 460 -2.35 -32.20 -3.19
N TYR A 461 -2.68 -31.72 -4.41
CA TYR A 461 -2.25 -32.33 -5.67
C TYR A 461 -0.72 -32.32 -5.86
N MET A 462 -0.03 -31.41 -5.19
CA MET A 462 1.45 -31.36 -5.14
C MET A 462 2.05 -32.13 -3.96
N GLY A 463 1.25 -32.89 -3.19
CA GLY A 463 1.72 -33.77 -2.11
C GLY A 463 1.84 -33.09 -0.73
N LYS A 464 1.18 -31.95 -0.50
CA LYS A 464 1.13 -31.23 0.80
C LYS A 464 -0.31 -31.00 1.27
N PRO A 465 -1.11 -32.05 1.57
CA PRO A 465 -2.56 -31.93 1.82
C PRO A 465 -2.91 -31.13 3.07
N ASP A 466 -1.99 -30.97 4.02
CA ASP A 466 -2.24 -30.28 5.30
C ASP A 466 -1.64 -28.88 5.36
N ALA A 467 -1.09 -28.36 4.23
CA ALA A 467 -0.45 -27.06 4.19
C ALA A 467 -1.42 -25.89 4.44
N PHE A 468 -2.64 -26.01 3.93
CA PHE A 468 -3.67 -24.98 4.03
C PHE A 468 -4.97 -25.56 4.61
N PRO A 469 -5.87 -24.71 5.18
CA PRO A 469 -7.16 -25.17 5.68
C PRO A 469 -8.03 -25.78 4.57
N LYS A 470 -8.68 -26.89 4.85
CA LYS A 470 -9.51 -27.63 3.90
C LYS A 470 -10.94 -27.08 3.78
N ASN A 471 -11.41 -26.43 4.84
CA ASN A 471 -12.78 -25.92 4.96
C ASN A 471 -12.83 -24.72 5.91
N LYS A 472 -14.03 -24.17 6.10
CA LYS A 472 -14.32 -23.04 6.98
C LYS A 472 -13.94 -23.32 8.45
N GLU A 473 -14.23 -24.52 8.92
CA GLU A 473 -14.00 -24.93 10.30
C GLU A 473 -12.50 -24.93 10.59
N GLU A 474 -11.70 -25.58 9.75
CA GLU A 474 -10.24 -25.55 9.87
C GLU A 474 -9.65 -24.13 9.72
N LEU A 475 -10.22 -23.30 8.83
CA LEU A 475 -9.78 -21.90 8.69
C LEU A 475 -9.94 -21.15 10.01
N TYR A 476 -11.12 -21.27 10.64
CA TYR A 476 -11.37 -20.58 11.90
C TYR A 476 -10.58 -21.18 13.06
N GLU A 477 -10.45 -22.50 13.12
CA GLU A 477 -9.63 -23.16 14.13
C GLU A 477 -8.17 -22.67 14.07
N ARG A 478 -7.56 -22.60 12.88
CA ARG A 478 -6.18 -22.12 12.71
C ARG A 478 -6.06 -20.61 13.00
N ALA A 479 -6.98 -19.80 12.48
CA ALA A 479 -6.93 -18.34 12.64
C ALA A 479 -7.16 -17.87 14.08
N PHE A 480 -7.96 -18.62 14.85
CA PHE A 480 -8.30 -18.29 16.23
C PHE A 480 -7.60 -19.18 17.27
N LYS A 481 -6.58 -19.92 16.87
CA LYS A 481 -5.79 -20.74 17.79
C LYS A 481 -5.24 -19.89 18.94
N GLY A 482 -5.53 -20.31 20.19
CA GLY A 482 -5.21 -19.54 21.40
C GLY A 482 -6.17 -18.38 21.68
N ARG A 483 -7.22 -18.22 20.87
CA ARG A 483 -8.30 -17.22 21.03
C ARG A 483 -9.68 -17.86 20.81
N GLU A 484 -9.86 -19.10 21.24
CA GLU A 484 -11.05 -19.92 20.96
C GLU A 484 -12.31 -19.28 21.57
N SER A 485 -12.21 -18.69 22.77
CA SER A 485 -13.32 -17.98 23.41
C SER A 485 -13.77 -16.74 22.61
N LEU A 486 -12.85 -16.10 21.87
CA LEU A 486 -13.21 -15.00 20.99
C LEU A 486 -13.99 -15.52 19.77
N LEU A 487 -13.61 -16.68 19.21
CA LEU A 487 -14.33 -17.29 18.10
C LEU A 487 -15.77 -17.66 18.50
N GLU A 488 -15.97 -18.25 19.67
CA GLU A 488 -17.32 -18.58 20.15
C GLU A 488 -18.19 -17.32 20.30
N ARG A 489 -17.64 -16.28 20.91
CA ARG A 489 -18.34 -14.98 21.02
C ARG A 489 -18.66 -14.39 19.63
N LEU A 490 -17.76 -14.53 18.65
CA LEU A 490 -17.99 -14.02 17.29
C LEU A 490 -19.10 -14.77 16.55
N LYS A 491 -19.31 -16.04 16.86
CA LYS A 491 -20.45 -16.82 16.32
C LYS A 491 -21.79 -16.31 16.87
N GLU A 492 -21.80 -15.84 18.12
CA GLU A 492 -22.99 -15.25 18.78
C GLU A 492 -23.24 -13.78 18.36
N HIS A 493 -22.20 -13.09 17.83
CA HIS A 493 -22.22 -11.68 17.46
C HIS A 493 -21.93 -11.48 15.98
N PRO A 494 -22.88 -11.70 15.06
CA PRO A 494 -22.68 -11.54 13.62
C PRO A 494 -22.34 -10.08 13.23
N GLU A 495 -22.72 -9.09 14.05
CA GLU A 495 -22.33 -7.69 13.91
C GLU A 495 -20.83 -7.46 14.16
N GLY A 496 -20.14 -8.43 14.77
CA GLY A 496 -18.76 -8.36 15.18
C GLY A 496 -18.56 -7.86 16.61
N ILE A 497 -17.33 -7.99 17.08
CA ILE A 497 -16.93 -7.54 18.42
C ILE A 497 -16.06 -6.31 18.27
N VAL A 498 -16.47 -5.23 18.94
CA VAL A 498 -15.66 -4.01 19.08
C VAL A 498 -14.92 -4.09 20.42
N PHE A 499 -13.61 -3.93 20.37
CA PHE A 499 -12.81 -3.86 21.58
C PHE A 499 -12.84 -2.43 22.12
N GLU A 500 -13.21 -2.28 23.37
CA GLU A 500 -13.07 -1.00 24.06
C GLU A 500 -11.58 -0.67 24.19
N ASN A 501 -11.16 0.36 23.51
CA ASN A 501 -9.76 0.81 23.53
C ASN A 501 -9.72 2.21 24.17
N LYS A 502 -9.53 2.25 25.49
CA LYS A 502 -9.19 3.49 26.17
C LYS A 502 -7.80 3.91 25.72
N ARG A 503 -7.72 4.98 24.93
CA ARG A 503 -6.44 5.49 24.45
C ARG A 503 -5.59 5.97 25.62
N THR A 504 -4.35 5.51 25.65
CA THR A 504 -3.31 6.00 26.56
C THR A 504 -2.26 6.68 25.71
N TYR A 505 -1.97 7.92 26.01
CA TYR A 505 -0.99 8.73 25.29
C TYR A 505 0.37 8.71 26.01
N ARG A 506 1.41 9.17 25.34
CA ARG A 506 2.80 9.26 25.85
C ARG A 506 3.31 7.93 26.43
N LYS A 507 2.94 6.83 25.81
CA LYS A 507 3.34 5.48 26.25
C LYS A 507 4.85 5.28 26.23
N TYR A 508 5.58 6.01 25.41
CA TYR A 508 7.05 6.01 25.39
C TYR A 508 7.66 6.55 26.69
N GLU A 509 6.96 7.40 27.43
CA GLU A 509 7.43 7.91 28.73
C GLU A 509 7.21 6.94 29.88
N THR A 510 6.19 6.12 29.79
CA THR A 510 5.76 5.19 30.86
C THR A 510 6.35 3.79 30.71
N GLY A 511 6.95 3.46 29.56
CA GLY A 511 7.37 2.11 29.22
C GLY A 511 6.28 1.23 28.60
N GLY A 512 5.04 1.72 28.50
CA GLY A 512 3.91 0.97 27.97
C GLY A 512 3.95 0.72 26.45
N LEU A 513 4.89 1.33 25.73
CA LEU A 513 5.00 1.15 24.29
C LEU A 513 5.85 -0.08 23.91
N ARG A 514 6.88 -0.40 24.67
CA ARG A 514 7.84 -1.46 24.38
C ARG A 514 7.53 -2.75 25.15
N ALA A 515 7.74 -3.89 24.52
CA ALA A 515 7.53 -5.21 25.14
C ALA A 515 8.48 -5.50 26.34
N ASP A 516 9.62 -4.82 26.40
CA ASP A 516 10.57 -4.94 27.52
C ASP A 516 10.25 -4.02 28.70
N GLY A 517 9.14 -3.25 28.65
CA GLY A 517 8.69 -2.33 29.69
C GLY A 517 9.55 -1.08 29.88
N ARG A 518 10.60 -0.89 29.06
CA ARG A 518 11.48 0.27 29.15
C ARG A 518 10.86 1.48 28.44
N LYS A 519 11.21 2.68 28.91
CA LYS A 519 10.84 3.93 28.24
C LYS A 519 11.43 3.99 26.82
N GLY A 520 10.72 4.63 25.88
CA GLY A 520 11.14 4.83 24.50
C GLY A 520 10.33 4.08 23.47
N PHE A 521 10.94 3.79 22.31
CA PHE A 521 10.30 3.24 21.11
C PHE A 521 10.80 1.80 20.84
N PRO A 522 10.02 0.94 20.17
CA PRO A 522 10.38 -0.44 19.86
C PRO A 522 11.38 -0.54 18.68
N THR A 523 12.36 0.37 18.62
CA THR A 523 13.47 0.40 17.67
C THR A 523 14.70 -0.34 18.23
N PRO A 524 15.72 -0.66 17.42
CA PRO A 524 16.96 -1.23 17.91
C PRO A 524 17.65 -0.40 19.01
N SER A 525 17.64 0.94 18.88
CA SER A 525 18.22 1.84 19.89
C SER A 525 17.33 2.07 21.12
N GLY A 526 16.08 1.66 21.07
CA GLY A 526 15.08 1.98 22.07
C GLY A 526 14.57 3.42 22.02
N LYS A 527 14.93 4.21 21.00
CA LYS A 527 14.57 5.60 20.80
C LYS A 527 13.92 5.81 19.45
N PHE A 528 13.26 6.95 19.23
CA PHE A 528 12.92 7.37 17.87
C PHE A 528 14.22 7.61 17.08
N GLU A 529 14.34 6.99 15.91
CA GLU A 529 15.59 7.04 15.15
C GLU A 529 15.53 8.11 14.05
N ILE A 530 16.03 9.32 14.36
CA ILE A 530 16.34 10.35 13.37
C ILE A 530 17.44 9.83 12.45
N SER A 531 18.51 9.25 13.02
CA SER A 531 19.48 8.43 12.32
C SER A 531 19.18 6.96 12.59
N SER A 532 18.81 6.22 11.54
CA SER A 532 18.34 4.84 11.65
C SER A 532 19.48 3.85 11.79
N THR A 533 19.48 3.09 12.87
CA THR A 533 20.40 1.96 13.06
C THR A 533 20.30 0.94 11.92
N VAL A 534 19.07 0.62 11.48
CA VAL A 534 18.84 -0.35 10.40
C VAL A 534 19.48 0.10 9.08
N LEU A 535 19.38 1.39 8.74
CA LEU A 535 19.97 1.91 7.52
C LEU A 535 21.50 1.99 7.61
N GLU A 536 22.03 2.42 8.76
CA GLU A 536 23.48 2.48 9.01
C GLU A 536 24.13 1.09 8.95
N ASP A 537 23.52 0.07 9.57
CA ASP A 537 24.00 -1.32 9.56
C ASP A 537 24.03 -1.92 8.14
N MET A 538 23.19 -1.39 7.23
CA MET A 538 23.17 -1.77 5.83
C MET A 538 24.04 -0.87 4.93
N GLY A 539 24.82 0.06 5.49
CA GLY A 539 25.74 0.94 4.77
C GLY A 539 25.11 2.17 4.13
N TYR A 540 23.88 2.54 4.52
CA TYR A 540 23.20 3.75 4.06
C TYR A 540 23.35 4.88 5.06
N THR A 541 23.14 6.13 4.59
CA THR A 541 23.05 7.29 5.49
C THR A 541 21.86 7.12 6.43
N GLY A 542 22.08 7.16 7.73
CA GLY A 542 21.06 6.91 8.74
C GLY A 542 19.96 7.97 8.79
N TYR A 543 20.31 9.26 8.63
CA TYR A 543 19.35 10.36 8.60
C TYR A 543 18.95 10.76 7.16
N PRO A 544 17.81 11.45 6.97
CA PRO A 544 17.38 11.89 5.66
C PRO A 544 18.35 12.92 5.07
N VAL A 545 18.72 12.69 3.81
CA VAL A 545 19.46 13.68 2.99
C VAL A 545 18.61 14.00 1.77
N TYR A 546 18.61 15.26 1.35
CA TYR A 546 17.93 15.66 0.13
C TYR A 546 18.89 15.57 -1.05
N LYS A 547 18.41 14.97 -2.12
CA LYS A 547 19.06 15.00 -3.44
C LYS A 547 18.16 15.72 -4.41
N ASP A 548 18.72 16.65 -5.19
CA ASP A 548 17.97 17.31 -6.24
C ASP A 548 17.66 16.30 -7.36
N ILE A 549 16.40 16.20 -7.74
CA ILE A 549 15.95 15.31 -8.81
C ILE A 549 16.67 15.61 -10.12
N SER A 550 17.01 16.86 -10.39
CA SER A 550 17.75 17.27 -11.59
C SER A 550 19.19 16.72 -11.66
N GLU A 551 19.73 16.25 -10.53
CA GLU A 551 21.09 15.69 -10.44
C GLU A 551 21.13 14.17 -10.69
N GLU A 552 20.00 13.50 -10.80
CA GLU A 552 19.96 12.06 -11.04
C GLU A 552 20.56 11.68 -12.39
N PRO A 553 21.50 10.70 -12.44
CA PRO A 553 22.22 10.36 -13.66
C PRO A 553 21.33 9.92 -14.82
N GLY A 554 20.20 9.27 -14.55
CA GLY A 554 19.23 8.83 -15.55
C GLY A 554 18.47 9.95 -16.22
N LEU A 555 18.41 11.13 -15.61
CA LEU A 555 17.76 12.33 -16.17
C LEU A 555 18.74 13.25 -16.92
N LYS A 556 20.04 13.11 -16.69
CA LYS A 556 21.10 13.90 -17.37
C LYS A 556 21.31 13.53 -18.84
N GLY A 557 20.83 12.36 -19.29
CA GLY A 557 21.05 11.82 -20.66
C GLY A 557 19.94 12.12 -21.67
N GLY A 558 18.86 12.76 -21.30
CA GLY A 558 17.79 13.16 -22.23
C GLY A 558 18.28 14.27 -23.17
N LYS A 559 18.23 14.02 -24.49
CA LYS A 559 18.51 15.02 -25.53
C LYS A 559 17.87 16.36 -25.16
N LYS A 560 18.62 17.45 -25.28
CA LYS A 560 18.12 18.84 -25.21
C LYS A 560 16.84 18.96 -26.07
N GLY A 561 15.68 18.84 -25.49
CA GLY A 561 14.38 18.82 -26.18
C GLY A 561 13.25 18.22 -25.36
N ALA A 562 13.55 17.43 -24.33
CA ALA A 562 12.56 16.93 -23.38
C ALA A 562 12.85 17.48 -21.97
N GLY A 563 12.96 18.78 -21.88
CA GLY A 563 13.07 19.50 -20.60
C GLY A 563 11.72 19.52 -19.90
N TRP A 564 11.33 18.44 -19.28
CA TRP A 564 10.22 18.38 -18.33
C TRP A 564 10.68 18.93 -16.98
N ILE A 565 11.18 20.16 -16.97
CA ILE A 565 11.33 20.94 -15.75
C ILE A 565 10.06 21.76 -15.62
N TRP A 566 9.27 21.46 -14.61
CA TRP A 566 8.13 22.27 -14.20
C TRP A 566 8.62 23.65 -13.80
N ARG A 567 8.66 24.60 -14.74
CA ARG A 567 8.70 26.01 -14.42
C ARG A 567 7.24 26.44 -14.24
N LEU A 568 6.80 26.46 -12.98
CA LEU A 568 5.64 27.29 -12.65
C LEU A 568 6.06 28.75 -12.92
N PRO A 569 5.28 29.54 -13.65
CA PRO A 569 5.56 30.97 -13.80
C PRO A 569 5.48 31.64 -12.42
N LEU A 570 6.60 32.06 -11.88
CA LEU A 570 6.67 32.86 -10.64
C LEU A 570 6.38 34.34 -10.89
N GLU A 571 5.82 34.72 -12.04
CA GLU A 571 5.44 36.10 -12.33
C GLU A 571 3.94 36.16 -12.63
N GLN A 572 3.17 36.54 -11.63
CA GLN A 572 2.08 37.51 -11.70
C GLN A 572 1.48 37.74 -10.31
N SER A 573 2.08 38.69 -9.60
CA SER A 573 1.40 39.45 -8.56
C SER A 573 0.53 40.51 -9.27
N GLY A 574 -0.78 40.34 -9.24
CA GLY A 574 -1.70 41.41 -9.62
C GLY A 574 -2.87 40.95 -10.47
N SER A 575 -4.03 41.09 -9.89
CA SER A 575 -5.39 41.09 -10.45
C SER A 575 -6.12 39.74 -10.53
N GLY A 576 -7.21 39.64 -9.77
CA GLY A 576 -8.49 39.00 -10.08
C GLY A 576 -8.57 37.46 -10.12
N PRO A 577 -9.70 36.89 -9.74
CA PRO A 577 -9.92 35.45 -9.80
C PRO A 577 -10.28 35.04 -11.24
N GLU A 578 -9.27 34.89 -12.09
CA GLU A 578 -9.45 34.20 -13.36
C GLU A 578 -8.89 32.79 -13.29
N SER A 579 -9.68 31.87 -13.78
CA SER A 579 -9.43 30.45 -13.91
C SER A 579 -8.04 30.17 -14.52
N HIS A 580 -7.08 29.74 -13.70
CA HIS A 580 -5.82 29.23 -14.23
C HIS A 580 -6.02 27.85 -14.84
N PRO A 581 -5.53 27.62 -16.07
CA PRO A 581 -5.57 26.29 -16.68
C PRO A 581 -4.67 25.34 -15.88
N CYS A 582 -5.27 24.29 -15.39
CA CYS A 582 -4.54 23.15 -14.85
C CYS A 582 -3.72 22.52 -15.96
N ILE A 583 -2.40 22.49 -15.79
CA ILE A 583 -1.41 21.61 -16.43
C ILE A 583 -1.51 21.43 -17.96
N PRO A 584 -0.43 21.67 -18.73
CA PRO A 584 -0.37 21.28 -20.15
C PRO A 584 -0.46 19.76 -20.34
N GLU A 585 -1.12 19.36 -21.39
CA GLU A 585 -1.61 18.04 -21.82
C GLU A 585 -0.81 16.73 -21.65
N PRO A 586 0.36 16.55 -21.08
CA PRO A 586 0.83 15.18 -20.90
C PRO A 586 0.46 14.52 -19.57
N TYR A 587 -0.18 15.23 -18.66
CA TYR A 587 -0.74 14.65 -17.43
C TYR A 587 -2.24 14.82 -17.38
N MET A 588 -2.94 14.22 -18.34
CA MET A 588 -4.37 13.97 -18.19
C MET A 588 -4.56 13.09 -16.95
N CYS A 589 -5.32 13.61 -15.99
CA CYS A 589 -5.84 12.83 -14.89
C CYS A 589 -6.43 11.53 -15.47
N PHE A 590 -6.11 10.37 -14.92
CA PHE A 590 -6.57 9.05 -15.39
C PHE A 590 -8.06 8.96 -15.76
N ARG A 591 -8.88 9.90 -15.31
CA ARG A 591 -10.29 10.02 -15.67
C ARG A 591 -10.56 10.56 -17.08
N GLU A 592 -9.71 11.43 -17.61
CA GLU A 592 -9.89 11.98 -18.97
C GLU A 592 -9.36 11.00 -20.03
N ALA A 593 -8.35 10.20 -19.69
CA ALA A 593 -7.90 9.13 -20.57
C ALA A 593 -8.94 8.03 -20.74
N GLU A 594 -9.70 7.67 -19.69
CA GLU A 594 -10.83 6.74 -19.81
C GLU A 594 -11.98 7.33 -20.65
N ALA A 595 -12.28 8.62 -20.50
CA ALA A 595 -13.33 9.29 -21.30
C ALA A 595 -12.95 9.41 -22.78
N ALA A 596 -11.69 9.68 -23.09
CA ALA A 596 -11.19 9.76 -24.46
C ALA A 596 -11.14 8.38 -25.16
N ILE A 597 -10.88 7.31 -24.42
CA ILE A 597 -10.93 5.93 -24.94
C ILE A 597 -12.37 5.52 -25.23
N ILE A 598 -13.33 5.90 -24.39
CA ILE A 598 -14.75 5.59 -24.59
C ILE A 598 -15.33 6.37 -25.77
N GLN A 599 -14.94 7.62 -25.99
CA GLN A 599 -15.38 8.41 -27.16
C GLN A 599 -14.77 7.93 -28.48
N ARG A 600 -13.56 7.37 -28.50
CA ARG A 600 -12.96 6.83 -29.74
C ARG A 600 -13.47 5.43 -30.12
N SER A 601 -14.02 4.68 -29.19
CA SER A 601 -14.63 3.37 -29.47
C SER A 601 -16.12 3.45 -29.88
N GLY A 602 -16.78 4.59 -29.69
CA GLY A 602 -18.19 4.83 -30.07
C GLY A 602 -18.41 5.36 -31.48
N GLY A 603 -17.39 5.63 -32.26
CA GLY A 603 -17.47 6.28 -33.55
C GLY A 603 -17.06 5.45 -34.76
N ARG A 604 -17.63 4.25 -34.95
CA ARG A 604 -17.68 3.58 -36.26
C ARG A 604 -18.64 2.36 -36.23
N ALA A 605 -19.89 2.62 -36.37
CA ALA A 605 -20.86 1.65 -36.90
C ALA A 605 -22.16 2.38 -37.27
N ALA A 606 -22.14 3.11 -38.38
CA ALA A 606 -23.33 3.44 -39.14
C ALA A 606 -22.91 3.88 -40.55
N SER A 607 -22.78 2.95 -41.46
CA SER A 607 -23.21 2.98 -42.86
C SER A 607 -22.71 1.72 -43.57
N THR A 608 -23.60 0.94 -43.98
CA THR A 608 -23.97 0.39 -45.25
C THR A 608 -24.56 -1.02 -45.12
N MET A 609 -25.83 -1.05 -45.48
CA MET A 609 -26.66 -2.18 -45.88
C MET A 609 -26.92 -3.30 -44.91
#